data_491656b6d832af7d58113b02fa11ec98
#
_entry.id   491656b6d832af7d58113b02fa11ec98
#
_cell.length_a   1.000
_cell.length_b   1.000
_cell.length_c   1.000
_cell.angle_alpha   90.00
_cell.angle_beta   90.00
_cell.angle_gamma   90.00
#
_symmetry.space_group_name_H-M   'P 1'
#
loop_
_entity.id
_entity.type
_entity.pdbx_description
1 polymer ?
#
loop_
_entity_poly.entity_id
_entity_poly.type
_entity_poly.pdbx_seq_one_letter_code
_entity_poly.pdbx_strand_id
1 'polypeptide(L)'
;MESRQKGSGDMTKSVKDYSIYFQPPSLKEAKRRGKENVTVHYDFAVPEEARTLGVGKKYLIRTYGCQMNEHDTEMMKGMLEQMGFTETDDKREADVILLNTCAIRENAEDKVFGELGHLKPLKTEKPSLLLGVCGCMPQEESVVNRIMEKHAFVDLVFGTHNIHRLPQLIQEAYFSKEMVVEVWSKEGDIVENLPKKREGMKAWVNIMYGCDKFCTYCIVPYTRGKERSRRPEDVLAEVRDLARQGFR
;
A
#
# COMPACT_ATOMS: atom_id res chain seq x y z
N MET A 1 27.28 35.72 -35.78
CA MET A 1 27.36 35.54 -34.32
C MET A 1 25.92 35.23 -33.85
N GLU A 2 25.54 33.94 -33.89
CA GLU A 2 24.24 33.50 -33.49
C GLU A 2 24.29 33.01 -32.03
N SER A 3 23.55 33.69 -31.18
CA SER A 3 23.41 33.35 -29.75
C SER A 3 22.45 32.17 -29.60
N ARG A 4 23.00 31.01 -29.21
CA ARG A 4 22.21 29.85 -28.78
C ARG A 4 21.51 30.16 -27.44
N GLN A 5 20.22 30.39 -27.48
CA GLN A 5 19.38 30.34 -26.29
C GLN A 5 19.21 28.87 -25.87
N LYS A 6 19.76 28.53 -24.69
CA LYS A 6 19.46 27.29 -23.99
C LYS A 6 18.05 27.44 -23.38
N GLY A 7 17.08 26.78 -23.95
CA GLY A 7 15.76 26.59 -23.32
C GLY A 7 15.90 25.68 -22.11
N SER A 8 15.85 26.24 -20.90
CA SER A 8 15.57 25.50 -19.69
C SER A 8 14.08 25.17 -19.69
N GLY A 9 13.73 23.97 -20.12
CA GLY A 9 12.38 23.45 -19.97
C GLY A 9 12.11 23.21 -18.49
N ASP A 10 11.45 24.17 -17.87
CA ASP A 10 10.84 24.03 -16.56
C ASP A 10 9.67 23.05 -16.68
N MET A 11 9.93 21.78 -16.36
CA MET A 11 8.89 20.76 -16.19
C MET A 11 8.24 20.93 -14.82
N THR A 12 7.48 22.00 -14.63
CA THR A 12 6.52 22.08 -13.53
C THR A 12 5.44 21.03 -13.77
N LYS A 13 5.61 19.86 -13.15
CA LYS A 13 4.55 18.85 -13.06
C LYS A 13 3.34 19.55 -12.44
N SER A 14 2.18 19.46 -13.08
CA SER A 14 0.93 19.96 -12.50
C SER A 14 0.69 19.19 -11.19
N VAL A 15 0.78 19.91 -10.08
CA VAL A 15 0.51 19.31 -8.76
C VAL A 15 -1.00 19.04 -8.72
N LYS A 16 -1.39 17.77 -8.83
CA LYS A 16 -2.77 17.35 -8.54
C LYS A 16 -3.05 17.70 -7.07
N ASP A 17 -4.21 18.29 -6.79
CA ASP A 17 -4.64 18.55 -5.42
C ASP A 17 -5.03 17.24 -4.74
N TYR A 18 -4.14 16.73 -3.89
CA TYR A 18 -4.36 15.51 -3.12
C TYR A 18 -5.03 15.76 -1.76
N SER A 19 -5.34 17.00 -1.41
CA SER A 19 -5.98 17.35 -0.12
C SER A 19 -7.31 16.63 0.10
N ILE A 20 -8.00 16.25 -0.97
CA ILE A 20 -9.23 15.45 -0.91
C ILE A 20 -9.06 14.09 -0.24
N TYR A 21 -7.84 13.53 -0.24
CA TYR A 21 -7.52 12.24 0.37
C TYR A 21 -7.24 12.30 1.87
N PHE A 22 -7.01 13.50 2.43
CA PHE A 22 -6.52 13.70 3.80
C PHE A 22 -7.55 14.36 4.71
N GLN A 23 -8.81 13.93 4.62
CA GLN A 23 -9.83 14.44 5.56
C GLN A 23 -9.72 13.71 6.90
N PRO A 24 -9.39 14.40 8.00
CA PRO A 24 -9.31 13.78 9.31
C PRO A 24 -10.69 13.20 9.70
N PRO A 25 -10.73 12.03 10.37
CA PRO A 25 -11.98 11.46 10.82
C PRO A 25 -12.66 12.41 11.79
N SER A 26 -13.96 12.67 11.61
CA SER A 26 -14.75 13.46 12.52
C SER A 26 -14.88 12.76 13.88
N LEU A 27 -14.35 13.35 14.94
CA LEU A 27 -14.49 12.83 16.32
C LEU A 27 -15.96 12.69 16.73
N LYS A 28 -16.86 13.50 16.15
CA LYS A 28 -18.32 13.39 16.39
C LYS A 28 -18.91 12.16 15.71
N GLU A 29 -18.46 11.81 14.52
CA GLU A 29 -18.88 10.59 13.80
C GLU A 29 -18.26 9.34 14.41
N ALA A 30 -17.01 9.40 14.85
CA ALA A 30 -16.33 8.32 15.53
C ALA A 30 -16.99 7.92 16.86
N LYS A 31 -17.55 8.88 17.60
CA LYS A 31 -18.27 8.63 18.86
C LYS A 31 -19.71 8.13 18.69
N ARG A 32 -20.27 8.16 17.50
CA ARG A 32 -21.60 7.60 17.22
C ARG A 32 -21.52 6.08 17.05
N ARG A 33 -21.47 5.38 18.18
CA ARG A 33 -21.80 3.93 18.21
C ARG A 33 -23.27 3.80 17.87
N GLY A 34 -23.63 2.95 16.90
CA GLY A 34 -24.97 2.44 16.81
C GLY A 34 -25.82 2.80 15.60
N LYS A 35 -25.25 3.25 14.47
CA LYS A 35 -25.87 2.98 13.18
C LYS A 35 -24.96 1.98 12.48
N GLU A 36 -25.49 0.78 12.25
CA GLU A 36 -24.90 -0.24 11.42
C GLU A 36 -24.48 0.39 10.09
N ASN A 37 -23.20 0.73 9.99
CA ASN A 37 -22.63 0.93 8.67
C ASN A 37 -22.70 -0.46 8.05
N VAL A 38 -23.60 -0.64 7.09
CA VAL A 38 -23.63 -1.87 6.29
C VAL A 38 -22.28 -1.95 5.60
N THR A 39 -21.41 -2.77 6.17
CA THR A 39 -20.12 -3.06 5.56
C THR A 39 -20.41 -4.01 4.42
N VAL A 40 -20.20 -3.56 3.20
CA VAL A 40 -20.34 -4.41 2.01
C VAL A 40 -19.15 -5.35 1.97
N HIS A 41 -19.42 -6.62 1.76
CA HIS A 41 -18.42 -7.66 1.57
C HIS A 41 -18.48 -8.11 0.11
N TYR A 42 -17.35 -8.11 -0.58
CA TYR A 42 -17.25 -8.64 -1.92
C TYR A 42 -15.96 -9.43 -2.09
N ASP A 43 -15.98 -10.38 -3.03
CA ASP A 43 -14.84 -11.22 -3.32
C ASP A 43 -13.87 -10.50 -4.24
N PHE A 44 -12.59 -10.70 -3.96
CA PHE A 44 -11.52 -10.15 -4.76
C PHE A 44 -11.30 -10.96 -6.04
N ALA A 45 -11.03 -10.24 -7.13
CA ALA A 45 -10.52 -10.82 -8.36
C ALA A 45 -9.47 -9.90 -9.00
N VAL A 46 -8.36 -10.47 -9.45
CA VAL A 46 -7.38 -9.72 -10.24
C VAL A 46 -8.00 -9.42 -11.61
N PRO A 47 -7.99 -8.15 -12.07
CA PRO A 47 -8.44 -7.80 -13.42
C PRO A 47 -7.72 -8.63 -14.49
N GLU A 48 -8.44 -9.03 -15.52
CA GLU A 48 -7.91 -9.93 -16.55
C GLU A 48 -6.66 -9.33 -17.23
N GLU A 49 -6.68 -8.03 -17.48
CA GLU A 49 -5.58 -7.28 -18.11
C GLU A 49 -4.32 -7.24 -17.23
N ALA A 50 -4.46 -7.41 -15.92
CA ALA A 50 -3.34 -7.39 -14.97
C ALA A 50 -2.74 -8.77 -14.72
N ARG A 51 -3.42 -9.87 -15.06
CA ARG A 51 -3.01 -11.26 -14.71
C ARG A 51 -1.69 -11.71 -15.31
N THR A 52 -1.26 -11.12 -16.40
CA THR A 52 -0.02 -11.48 -17.09
C THR A 52 1.05 -10.40 -17.05
N LEU A 53 0.76 -9.28 -16.36
CA LEU A 53 1.64 -8.12 -16.32
C LEU A 53 3.02 -8.43 -15.71
N GLY A 54 3.05 -9.36 -14.76
CA GLY A 54 4.23 -9.78 -14.02
C GLY A 54 4.99 -10.96 -14.63
N VAL A 55 4.52 -11.55 -15.73
CA VAL A 55 5.19 -12.73 -16.32
C VAL A 55 6.64 -12.40 -16.68
N GLY A 56 7.57 -13.18 -16.12
CA GLY A 56 9.01 -12.99 -16.29
C GLY A 56 9.61 -11.84 -15.47
N LYS A 57 8.83 -11.18 -14.61
CA LYS A 57 9.27 -10.09 -13.75
C LYS A 57 9.29 -10.52 -12.29
N LYS A 58 10.10 -9.81 -11.50
CA LYS A 58 10.30 -10.08 -10.08
C LYS A 58 9.82 -8.92 -9.20
N TYR A 59 9.33 -9.25 -8.00
CA TYR A 59 8.98 -8.25 -7.01
C TYR A 59 9.74 -8.45 -5.70
N LEU A 60 9.93 -7.36 -4.98
CA LEU A 60 10.45 -7.31 -3.62
C LEU A 60 9.51 -6.44 -2.76
N ILE A 61 9.08 -6.93 -1.60
CA ILE A 61 8.38 -6.13 -0.61
C ILE A 61 9.21 -6.06 0.66
N ARG A 62 9.47 -4.85 1.15
CA ARG A 62 10.09 -4.62 2.45
C ARG A 62 9.09 -4.04 3.42
N THR A 63 8.90 -4.70 4.55
CA THR A 63 7.94 -4.31 5.58
C THR A 63 8.68 -3.59 6.72
N TYR A 64 8.23 -2.36 6.99
CA TYR A 64 8.72 -1.53 8.09
C TYR A 64 7.55 -1.24 9.03
N GLY A 65 7.13 -2.21 9.84
CA GLY A 65 5.92 -1.99 10.59
C GLY A 65 5.58 -3.00 11.68
N CYS A 66 4.31 -3.06 11.97
CA CYS A 66 3.72 -3.98 12.95
C CYS A 66 3.14 -5.22 12.25
N GLN A 67 2.54 -6.11 13.04
CA GLN A 67 1.89 -7.33 12.54
C GLN A 67 0.81 -7.07 11.48
N MET A 68 0.12 -5.92 11.56
CA MET A 68 -0.85 -5.53 10.52
C MET A 68 -0.18 -5.29 9.18
N ASN A 69 1.01 -4.65 9.18
CA ASN A 69 1.78 -4.48 7.94
C ASN A 69 2.29 -5.83 7.41
N GLU A 70 2.67 -6.77 8.27
CA GLU A 70 3.03 -8.12 7.82
C GLU A 70 1.86 -8.82 7.12
N HIS A 71 0.66 -8.76 7.71
CA HIS A 71 -0.54 -9.28 7.07
C HIS A 71 -0.86 -8.57 5.75
N ASP A 72 -0.72 -7.24 5.70
CA ASP A 72 -0.88 -6.48 4.45
C ASP A 72 0.13 -6.95 3.38
N THR A 73 1.35 -7.26 3.79
CA THR A 73 2.40 -7.81 2.91
C THR A 73 2.04 -9.19 2.38
N GLU A 74 1.50 -10.09 3.20
CA GLU A 74 1.01 -11.40 2.73
C GLU A 74 -0.04 -11.25 1.62
N MET A 75 -0.96 -10.29 1.76
CA MET A 75 -1.97 -10.00 0.74
C MET A 75 -1.35 -9.42 -0.54
N MET A 76 -0.45 -8.45 -0.40
CA MET A 76 0.22 -7.85 -1.56
C MET A 76 1.06 -8.87 -2.33
N LYS A 77 1.81 -9.73 -1.63
CA LYS A 77 2.55 -10.85 -2.25
C LYS A 77 1.61 -11.76 -3.04
N GLY A 78 0.51 -12.20 -2.42
CA GLY A 78 -0.48 -13.05 -3.08
C GLY A 78 -1.08 -12.42 -4.35
N MET A 79 -1.40 -11.13 -4.31
CA MET A 79 -1.91 -10.39 -5.48
C MET A 79 -0.86 -10.30 -6.60
N LEU A 80 0.39 -9.96 -6.27
CA LEU A 80 1.47 -9.89 -7.25
C LEU A 80 1.75 -11.24 -7.92
N GLU A 81 1.69 -12.34 -7.16
CA GLU A 81 1.83 -13.69 -7.73
C GLU A 81 0.67 -14.06 -8.66
N GLN A 82 -0.56 -13.65 -8.34
CA GLN A 82 -1.70 -13.82 -9.26
C GLN A 82 -1.58 -12.96 -10.53
N MET A 83 -0.78 -11.90 -10.50
CA MET A 83 -0.42 -11.10 -11.67
C MET A 83 0.76 -11.69 -12.47
N GLY A 84 1.33 -12.82 -12.02
CA GLY A 84 2.44 -13.51 -12.68
C GLY A 84 3.85 -13.08 -12.26
N PHE A 85 3.97 -12.20 -11.25
CA PHE A 85 5.29 -11.85 -10.69
C PHE A 85 5.85 -12.99 -9.83
N THR A 86 7.16 -13.06 -9.73
CA THR A 86 7.87 -13.95 -8.80
C THR A 86 8.64 -13.16 -7.75
N GLU A 87 8.69 -13.66 -6.52
CA GLU A 87 9.41 -13.00 -5.44
C GLU A 87 10.93 -13.08 -5.60
N THR A 88 11.64 -12.06 -5.18
CA THR A 88 13.11 -12.03 -5.05
C THR A 88 13.53 -11.28 -3.79
N ASP A 89 14.66 -11.66 -3.22
CA ASP A 89 15.31 -10.92 -2.12
C ASP A 89 16.36 -9.93 -2.63
N ASP A 90 16.76 -10.03 -3.89
CA ASP A 90 17.72 -9.13 -4.51
C ASP A 90 17.02 -7.93 -5.16
N LYS A 91 17.25 -6.75 -4.58
CA LYS A 91 16.71 -5.50 -5.11
C LYS A 91 17.15 -5.16 -6.55
N ARG A 92 18.28 -5.69 -7.00
CA ARG A 92 18.77 -5.47 -8.38
C ARG A 92 18.00 -6.27 -9.40
N GLU A 93 17.51 -7.45 -9.02
CA GLU A 93 16.70 -8.30 -9.88
C GLU A 93 15.23 -7.85 -9.92
N ALA A 94 14.77 -7.13 -8.89
CA ALA A 94 13.38 -6.71 -8.78
C ALA A 94 12.96 -5.75 -9.90
N ASP A 95 11.77 -5.95 -10.43
CA ASP A 95 11.09 -5.05 -11.36
C ASP A 95 10.04 -4.20 -10.65
N VAL A 96 9.59 -4.65 -9.48
CA VAL A 96 8.72 -3.92 -8.55
C VAL A 96 9.33 -3.99 -7.15
N ILE A 97 9.50 -2.84 -6.50
CA ILE A 97 9.87 -2.76 -5.08
C ILE A 97 8.79 -1.97 -4.36
N LEU A 98 8.17 -2.59 -3.35
CA LEU A 98 7.20 -1.94 -2.48
C LEU A 98 7.76 -1.80 -1.05
N LEU A 99 7.70 -0.59 -0.51
CA LEU A 99 8.02 -0.31 0.88
C LEU A 99 6.72 -0.19 1.66
N ASN A 100 6.37 -1.25 2.41
CA ASN A 100 5.19 -1.26 3.27
C ASN A 100 5.55 -0.68 4.65
N THR A 101 4.92 0.42 5.01
CA THR A 101 5.41 1.35 6.01
C THR A 101 4.41 1.60 7.13
N CYS A 102 4.92 1.94 8.31
CA CYS A 102 4.14 2.19 9.52
C CYS A 102 4.24 3.66 9.94
N ALA A 103 3.12 4.24 10.39
CA ALA A 103 3.04 5.61 10.91
C ALA A 103 3.27 5.69 12.45
N ILE A 104 3.44 4.56 13.15
CA ILE A 104 3.47 4.53 14.62
C ILE A 104 4.86 4.92 15.19
N ARG A 105 5.90 4.82 14.38
CA ARG A 105 7.29 4.97 14.84
C ARG A 105 8.03 5.98 13.98
N GLU A 106 8.39 7.11 14.56
CA GLU A 106 9.21 8.14 13.92
C GLU A 106 10.49 7.55 13.28
N ASN A 107 11.17 6.65 13.97
CA ASN A 107 12.33 5.92 13.43
C ASN A 107 12.01 5.04 12.20
N ALA A 108 10.74 4.69 11.97
CA ALA A 108 10.37 3.91 10.77
C ALA A 108 10.31 4.81 9.55
N GLU A 109 9.87 6.05 9.71
CA GLU A 109 9.85 7.05 8.65
C GLU A 109 11.25 7.36 8.13
N ASP A 110 12.20 7.65 9.04
CA ASP A 110 13.60 7.91 8.69
C ASP A 110 14.25 6.72 7.97
N LYS A 111 13.96 5.50 8.40
CA LYS A 111 14.43 4.29 7.71
C LYS A 111 13.90 4.17 6.30
N VAL A 112 12.63 4.48 6.09
CA VAL A 112 12.00 4.43 4.76
C VAL A 112 12.59 5.49 3.84
N PHE A 113 12.75 6.73 4.30
CA PHE A 113 13.39 7.77 3.51
C PHE A 113 14.87 7.50 3.24
N GLY A 114 15.58 6.89 4.20
CA GLY A 114 16.93 6.38 4.00
C GLY A 114 16.99 5.30 2.92
N GLU A 115 16.08 4.33 2.96
CA GLU A 115 16.00 3.26 1.94
C GLU A 115 15.64 3.84 0.56
N LEU A 116 14.73 4.80 0.47
CA LEU A 116 14.45 5.50 -0.78
C LEU A 116 15.71 6.17 -1.35
N GLY A 117 16.54 6.78 -0.48
CA GLY A 117 17.83 7.33 -0.86
C GLY A 117 18.76 6.26 -1.46
N HIS A 118 18.82 5.08 -0.87
CA HIS A 118 19.60 3.95 -1.38
C HIS A 118 19.03 3.32 -2.67
N LEU A 119 17.74 3.42 -2.91
CA LEU A 119 17.09 2.91 -4.13
C LEU A 119 17.17 3.88 -5.31
N LYS A 120 17.42 5.17 -5.06
CA LYS A 120 17.52 6.18 -6.11
C LYS A 120 18.56 5.86 -7.19
N PRO A 121 19.81 5.44 -6.87
CA PRO A 121 20.77 5.02 -7.89
C PRO A 121 20.26 3.84 -8.72
N LEU A 122 19.67 2.84 -8.08
CA LEU A 122 19.12 1.67 -8.76
C LEU A 122 18.00 2.05 -9.73
N LYS A 123 17.10 2.97 -9.33
CA LYS A 123 16.07 3.52 -10.22
C LYS A 123 16.66 4.28 -11.40
N THR A 124 17.80 4.94 -11.24
CA THR A 124 18.50 5.62 -12.32
C THR A 124 19.13 4.62 -13.29
N GLU A 125 19.71 3.54 -12.79
CA GLU A 125 20.30 2.46 -13.60
C GLU A 125 19.23 1.63 -14.31
N LYS A 126 18.08 1.38 -13.65
CA LYS A 126 16.93 0.61 -14.15
C LYS A 126 15.67 1.48 -14.15
N PRO A 127 15.46 2.36 -15.13
CA PRO A 127 14.28 3.26 -15.18
C PRO A 127 12.94 2.53 -15.21
N SER A 128 12.92 1.28 -15.70
CA SER A 128 11.73 0.42 -15.71
C SER A 128 11.36 -0.16 -14.34
N LEU A 129 12.23 -0.06 -13.34
CA LEU A 129 11.93 -0.47 -11.97
C LEU A 129 10.77 0.37 -11.43
N LEU A 130 9.70 -0.27 -10.96
CA LEU A 130 8.60 0.40 -10.29
C LEU A 130 8.87 0.44 -8.78
N LEU A 131 8.94 1.65 -8.23
CA LEU A 131 9.10 1.90 -6.79
C LEU A 131 7.80 2.39 -6.19
N GLY A 132 7.31 1.70 -5.15
CA GLY A 132 6.09 2.08 -4.45
C GLY A 132 6.31 2.25 -2.94
N VAL A 133 5.60 3.21 -2.36
CA VAL A 133 5.49 3.40 -0.90
C VAL A 133 4.04 3.19 -0.49
N CYS A 134 3.81 2.32 0.48
CA CYS A 134 2.45 1.97 0.90
C CYS A 134 2.35 1.73 2.42
N GLY A 135 1.16 1.39 2.88
CA GLY A 135 0.88 1.12 4.28
C GLY A 135 0.33 2.32 5.05
N CYS A 136 0.63 2.40 6.36
CA CYS A 136 0.06 3.44 7.21
C CYS A 136 0.70 4.82 7.01
N MET A 137 1.98 4.87 6.66
CA MET A 137 2.73 6.13 6.54
C MET A 137 2.16 7.08 5.46
N PRO A 138 1.76 6.62 4.26
CA PRO A 138 1.11 7.47 3.27
C PRO A 138 -0.27 8.01 3.66
N GLN A 139 -0.87 7.56 4.77
CA GLN A 139 -2.10 8.14 5.30
C GLN A 139 -1.88 9.53 5.91
N GLU A 140 -0.64 9.96 6.06
CA GLU A 140 -0.26 11.29 6.51
C GLU A 140 0.07 12.19 5.31
N GLU A 141 -0.66 13.30 5.17
CA GLU A 141 -0.50 14.25 4.06
C GLU A 141 0.93 14.80 3.97
N SER A 142 1.54 15.12 5.11
CA SER A 142 2.91 15.61 5.22
C SER A 142 3.93 14.66 4.58
N VAL A 143 3.72 13.35 4.75
CA VAL A 143 4.56 12.30 4.19
C VAL A 143 4.41 12.22 2.67
N VAL A 144 3.18 12.25 2.17
CA VAL A 144 2.93 12.22 0.71
C VAL A 144 3.54 13.45 0.05
N ASN A 145 3.35 14.64 0.63
CA ASN A 145 3.96 15.87 0.13
C ASN A 145 5.50 15.78 0.12
N ARG A 146 6.10 15.24 1.19
CA ARG A 146 7.55 15.02 1.24
C ARG A 146 8.04 14.04 0.16
N ILE A 147 7.29 12.97 -0.13
CA ILE A 147 7.62 12.03 -1.21
C ILE A 147 7.57 12.75 -2.55
N MET A 148 6.51 13.50 -2.83
CA MET A 148 6.33 14.22 -4.08
C MET A 148 7.43 15.27 -4.32
N GLU A 149 7.80 16.01 -3.29
CA GLU A 149 8.80 17.07 -3.38
C GLU A 149 10.24 16.55 -3.48
N LYS A 150 10.59 15.55 -2.66
CA LYS A 150 12.00 15.12 -2.48
C LYS A 150 12.31 13.77 -3.11
N HIS A 151 11.31 12.97 -3.41
CA HIS A 151 11.44 11.60 -3.93
C HIS A 151 10.60 11.38 -5.19
N ALA A 152 10.57 12.35 -6.10
CA ALA A 152 9.79 12.32 -7.34
C ALA A 152 10.11 11.13 -8.28
N PHE A 153 11.12 10.32 -7.95
CA PHE A 153 11.44 9.07 -8.62
C PHE A 153 10.62 7.87 -8.13
N VAL A 154 9.82 8.03 -7.09
CA VAL A 154 8.80 7.05 -6.66
C VAL A 154 7.67 7.05 -7.68
N ASP A 155 7.21 5.88 -8.09
CA ASP A 155 6.17 5.73 -9.12
C ASP A 155 4.78 5.56 -8.53
N LEU A 156 4.67 5.01 -7.31
CA LEU A 156 3.39 4.64 -6.71
C LEU A 156 3.35 4.95 -5.20
N VAL A 157 2.27 5.60 -4.77
CA VAL A 157 1.98 5.84 -3.35
C VAL A 157 0.53 5.48 -3.06
N PHE A 158 0.28 4.56 -2.12
CA PHE A 158 -1.08 4.18 -1.74
C PHE A 158 -1.21 3.84 -0.26
N GLY A 159 -2.44 3.99 0.25
CA GLY A 159 -2.76 3.82 1.66
C GLY A 159 -3.19 2.41 2.04
N THR A 160 -3.59 2.25 3.30
CA THR A 160 -4.06 0.98 3.87
C THR A 160 -5.47 0.59 3.42
N HIS A 161 -6.30 1.57 3.04
CA HIS A 161 -7.72 1.35 2.73
C HIS A 161 -7.96 0.80 1.32
N ASN A 162 -6.97 0.94 0.45
CA ASN A 162 -7.08 0.56 -0.95
C ASN A 162 -6.04 -0.48 -1.41
N ILE A 163 -5.50 -1.29 -0.48
CA ILE A 163 -4.54 -2.38 -0.79
C ILE A 163 -5.11 -3.34 -1.84
N HIS A 164 -6.40 -3.64 -1.79
CA HIS A 164 -7.07 -4.52 -2.75
C HIS A 164 -7.01 -4.01 -4.20
N ARG A 165 -6.72 -2.73 -4.40
CA ARG A 165 -6.53 -2.13 -5.73
C ARG A 165 -5.10 -2.25 -6.27
N LEU A 166 -4.21 -2.91 -5.55
CA LEU A 166 -2.81 -3.05 -5.96
C LEU A 166 -2.64 -3.49 -7.42
N PRO A 167 -3.41 -4.45 -7.97
CA PRO A 167 -3.26 -4.82 -9.37
C PRO A 167 -3.51 -3.67 -10.35
N GLN A 168 -4.56 -2.88 -10.12
CA GLN A 168 -4.88 -1.72 -10.94
C GLN A 168 -3.83 -0.61 -10.78
N LEU A 169 -3.37 -0.38 -9.54
CA LEU A 169 -2.37 0.65 -9.24
C LEU A 169 -1.01 0.32 -9.88
N ILE A 170 -0.58 -0.94 -9.83
CA ILE A 170 0.62 -1.41 -10.53
C ILE A 170 0.47 -1.22 -12.04
N GLN A 171 -0.68 -1.60 -12.60
CA GLN A 171 -0.94 -1.43 -14.03
C GLN A 171 -0.89 0.06 -14.41
N GLU A 172 -1.55 0.93 -13.66
CA GLU A 172 -1.53 2.37 -13.90
C GLU A 172 -0.11 2.94 -13.83
N ALA A 173 0.66 2.56 -12.80
CA ALA A 173 2.04 3.03 -12.62
C ALA A 173 2.98 2.56 -13.74
N TYR A 174 2.76 1.38 -14.34
CA TYR A 174 3.55 0.93 -15.50
C TYR A 174 3.30 1.76 -16.76
N PHE A 175 2.09 2.25 -16.94
CA PHE A 175 1.72 3.01 -18.14
C PHE A 175 1.74 4.54 -17.93
N SER A 176 1.80 4.98 -16.68
CA SER A 176 1.91 6.41 -16.34
C SER A 176 3.36 6.87 -16.43
N LYS A 177 3.52 8.12 -16.87
CA LYS A 177 4.79 8.85 -16.78
C LYS A 177 4.90 9.67 -15.49
N GLU A 178 3.81 9.74 -14.73
CA GLU A 178 3.70 10.51 -13.49
C GLU A 178 3.55 9.55 -12.31
N MET A 179 3.90 10.03 -11.12
CA MET A 179 3.66 9.30 -9.88
C MET A 179 2.16 9.07 -9.69
N VAL A 180 1.77 7.82 -9.48
CA VAL A 180 0.40 7.44 -9.12
C VAL A 180 0.24 7.57 -7.60
N VAL A 181 -0.64 8.45 -7.17
CA VAL A 181 -0.95 8.64 -5.75
C VAL A 181 -2.43 8.35 -5.55
N GLU A 182 -2.74 7.32 -4.76
CA GLU A 182 -4.10 6.98 -4.37
C GLU A 182 -4.14 6.62 -2.89
N VAL A 183 -4.51 7.58 -2.06
CA VAL A 183 -4.63 7.40 -0.61
C VAL A 183 -6.07 7.71 -0.19
N TRP A 184 -6.82 6.69 0.21
CA TRP A 184 -8.18 6.91 0.64
C TRP A 184 -8.23 7.41 2.07
N SER A 185 -8.93 8.54 2.29
CA SER A 185 -9.14 9.15 3.62
C SER A 185 -10.18 8.41 4.47
N LYS A 186 -11.04 7.62 3.81
CA LYS A 186 -12.07 6.85 4.49
C LYS A 186 -11.89 5.37 4.21
N GLU A 187 -12.20 4.58 5.22
CA GLU A 187 -12.29 3.15 5.11
C GLU A 187 -13.36 2.76 4.08
N GLY A 188 -12.97 1.92 3.15
CA GLY A 188 -13.88 1.30 2.18
C GLY A 188 -14.57 0.06 2.74
N ASP A 189 -15.19 -0.69 1.84
CA ASP A 189 -15.79 -1.99 2.14
C ASP A 189 -14.74 -3.01 2.57
N ILE A 190 -15.17 -4.09 3.21
CA ILE A 190 -14.31 -5.24 3.50
C ILE A 190 -14.24 -6.12 2.25
N VAL A 191 -13.04 -6.31 1.75
CA VAL A 191 -12.77 -7.22 0.64
C VAL A 191 -12.32 -8.55 1.21
N GLU A 192 -13.11 -9.59 0.96
CA GLU A 192 -12.81 -10.94 1.38
C GLU A 192 -12.06 -11.72 0.29
N ASN A 193 -11.53 -12.88 0.64
CA ASN A 193 -10.82 -13.78 -0.28
C ASN A 193 -9.64 -13.13 -1.04
N LEU A 194 -9.02 -12.10 -0.42
CA LEU A 194 -7.76 -11.58 -0.93
C LEU A 194 -6.71 -12.71 -0.94
N PRO A 195 -6.00 -12.92 -2.04
CA PRO A 195 -4.94 -13.92 -2.10
C PRO A 195 -3.85 -13.55 -1.10
N LYS A 196 -3.31 -14.54 -0.43
CA LYS A 196 -2.26 -14.34 0.57
C LYS A 196 -1.14 -15.34 0.33
N LYS A 197 0.08 -14.84 0.22
CA LYS A 197 1.27 -15.69 0.28
C LYS A 197 1.77 -15.70 1.71
N ARG A 198 1.71 -16.86 2.34
CA ARG A 198 2.15 -17.08 3.71
C ARG A 198 3.38 -17.99 3.72
N GLU A 199 4.31 -17.69 4.59
CA GLU A 199 5.56 -18.42 4.72
C GLU A 199 5.78 -18.88 6.17
N GLY A 200 6.41 -20.05 6.32
CA GLY A 200 6.71 -20.60 7.63
C GLY A 200 5.51 -21.30 8.28
N MET A 201 5.46 -21.30 9.62
CA MET A 201 4.46 -22.01 10.42
C MET A 201 3.35 -21.12 10.97
N LYS A 202 3.49 -19.80 10.86
CA LYS A 202 2.57 -18.82 11.42
C LYS A 202 1.76 -18.17 10.30
N ALA A 203 0.51 -17.85 10.58
CA ALA A 203 -0.35 -17.08 9.69
C ALA A 203 -1.08 -16.00 10.48
N TRP A 204 -1.23 -14.83 9.88
CA TRP A 204 -2.00 -13.74 10.46
C TRP A 204 -3.43 -13.79 9.94
N VAL A 205 -4.40 -13.78 10.85
CA VAL A 205 -5.82 -13.71 10.51
C VAL A 205 -6.41 -12.46 11.11
N ASN A 206 -6.78 -11.51 10.27
CA ASN A 206 -7.51 -10.34 10.73
C ASN A 206 -8.93 -10.74 11.10
N ILE A 207 -9.36 -10.33 12.29
CA ILE A 207 -10.76 -10.48 12.73
C ILE A 207 -11.53 -9.18 12.59
N MET A 208 -10.79 -8.05 12.56
CA MET A 208 -11.35 -6.71 12.45
C MET A 208 -10.32 -5.73 11.85
N TYR A 209 -10.80 -4.63 11.33
CA TYR A 209 -10.01 -3.51 10.80
C TYR A 209 -10.32 -2.25 11.58
N GLY A 210 -9.32 -1.35 11.70
CA GLY A 210 -9.49 -0.05 12.35
C GLY A 210 -9.67 -0.11 13.87
N CYS A 211 -10.00 1.03 14.49
CA CYS A 211 -10.21 1.15 15.94
C CYS A 211 -10.96 2.43 16.30
N ASP A 212 -11.99 2.33 17.16
CA ASP A 212 -12.82 3.45 17.62
C ASP A 212 -12.44 3.95 19.02
N LYS A 213 -11.28 3.56 19.56
CA LYS A 213 -10.91 3.91 20.94
C LYS A 213 -10.32 5.31 21.09
N PHE A 214 -9.70 5.87 20.05
CA PHE A 214 -9.11 7.20 20.04
C PHE A 214 -8.26 7.51 21.28
N CYS A 215 -7.40 6.56 21.69
CA CYS A 215 -6.42 6.80 22.74
C CYS A 215 -5.52 7.98 22.36
N THR A 216 -5.15 8.84 23.31
CA THR A 216 -4.48 10.11 23.06
C THR A 216 -3.16 10.02 22.30
N TYR A 217 -2.49 8.87 22.37
CA TYR A 217 -1.19 8.62 21.72
C TYR A 217 -1.32 7.74 20.44
N CYS A 218 -2.54 7.36 20.04
CA CYS A 218 -2.71 6.32 19.03
C CYS A 218 -3.14 6.89 17.68
N ILE A 219 -2.33 6.60 16.65
CA ILE A 219 -2.60 7.03 15.28
C ILE A 219 -3.55 6.06 14.51
N VAL A 220 -3.82 4.86 15.06
CA VAL A 220 -4.57 3.82 14.34
C VAL A 220 -5.93 4.28 13.80
N PRO A 221 -6.77 5.03 14.56
CA PRO A 221 -8.03 5.53 14.03
C PRO A 221 -7.89 6.40 12.77
N TYR A 222 -6.75 7.08 12.64
CA TYR A 222 -6.47 8.00 11.53
C TYR A 222 -5.89 7.26 10.30
N THR A 223 -5.12 6.20 10.53
CA THR A 223 -4.42 5.49 9.46
C THR A 223 -5.12 4.20 9.02
N ARG A 224 -5.98 3.62 9.87
CA ARG A 224 -6.72 2.38 9.60
C ARG A 224 -8.24 2.53 9.72
N GLY A 225 -8.72 3.73 10.02
CA GLY A 225 -10.13 4.09 10.04
C GLY A 225 -10.90 3.50 11.22
N LYS A 226 -12.24 3.50 11.08
CA LYS A 226 -13.17 2.99 12.08
C LYS A 226 -13.08 1.48 12.22
N GLU A 227 -13.50 0.99 13.40
CA GLU A 227 -13.65 -0.42 13.68
C GLU A 227 -14.68 -1.07 12.76
N ARG A 228 -14.28 -2.08 12.01
CA ARG A 228 -15.11 -2.89 11.12
C ARG A 228 -14.75 -4.35 11.33
N SER A 229 -15.67 -5.13 11.83
CA SER A 229 -15.48 -6.56 12.08
C SER A 229 -15.76 -7.37 10.81
N ARG A 230 -14.95 -8.39 10.58
CA ARG A 230 -15.24 -9.43 9.58
C ARG A 230 -16.36 -10.35 10.08
N ARG A 231 -17.06 -10.97 9.17
CA ARG A 231 -18.07 -11.97 9.52
C ARG A 231 -17.40 -13.17 10.19
N PRO A 232 -17.96 -13.69 11.29
CA PRO A 232 -17.39 -14.86 11.99
C PRO A 232 -17.20 -16.07 11.07
N GLU A 233 -18.11 -16.27 10.11
CA GLU A 233 -18.08 -17.36 9.15
C GLU A 233 -16.84 -17.32 8.27
N ASP A 234 -16.47 -16.12 7.78
CA ASP A 234 -15.31 -15.91 6.91
C ASP A 234 -14.01 -16.13 7.69
N VAL A 235 -13.96 -15.62 8.94
CA VAL A 235 -12.82 -15.84 9.83
C VAL A 235 -12.64 -17.33 10.14
N LEU A 236 -13.72 -18.04 10.46
CA LEU A 236 -13.69 -19.48 10.75
C LEU A 236 -13.29 -20.29 9.52
N ALA A 237 -13.78 -19.90 8.33
CA ALA A 237 -13.40 -20.56 7.08
C ALA A 237 -11.90 -20.42 6.83
N GLU A 238 -11.35 -19.22 6.98
CA GLU A 238 -9.92 -18.94 6.83
C GLU A 238 -9.07 -19.74 7.85
N VAL A 239 -9.46 -19.75 9.12
CA VAL A 239 -8.74 -20.51 10.17
C VAL A 239 -8.75 -22.00 9.87
N ARG A 240 -9.90 -22.57 9.43
CA ARG A 240 -9.99 -23.99 9.07
C ARG A 240 -9.10 -24.35 7.88
N ASP A 241 -9.04 -23.46 6.90
CA ASP A 241 -8.18 -23.67 5.74
C ASP A 241 -6.70 -23.62 6.13
N LEU A 242 -6.29 -22.66 6.95
CA LEU A 242 -4.94 -22.59 7.50
C LEU A 242 -4.56 -23.83 8.31
N ALA A 243 -5.48 -24.33 9.14
CA ALA A 243 -5.23 -25.54 9.90
C ALA A 243 -5.03 -26.77 8.99
N ARG A 244 -5.78 -26.87 7.86
CA ARG A 244 -5.59 -27.93 6.86
C ARG A 244 -4.23 -27.82 6.16
N GLN A 245 -3.72 -26.61 5.96
CA GLN A 245 -2.40 -26.35 5.38
C GLN A 245 -1.26 -26.57 6.37
N GLY A 246 -1.54 -26.84 7.66
CA GLY A 246 -0.55 -27.11 8.69
C GLY A 246 -0.01 -25.88 9.42
N PHE A 247 -0.62 -24.72 9.24
CA PHE A 247 -0.31 -23.52 10.04
C PHE A 247 -0.72 -23.72 11.51
N ARG A 248 0.02 -23.12 12.43
CA ARG A 248 -0.17 -23.24 13.88
C ARG A 248 -0.21 -21.88 14.56
#